data_4874574c5c410cb1e65bc16ae432f5eb
#
_entry.id   4874574c5c410cb1e65bc16ae432f5eb
#
_cell.length_a   1.000
_cell.length_b   1.000
_cell.length_c   1.000
_cell.angle_alpha   90.00
_cell.angle_beta   90.00
_cell.angle_gamma   90.00
#
_symmetry.space_group_name_H-M   'P 1'
#
loop_
_entity.id
_entity.type
_entity.pdbx_description
1 polymer ?
#
loop_
_entity_poly.entity_id
_entity_poly.type
_entity_poly.pdbx_seq_one_letter_code
_entity_poly.pdbx_strand_id
1 'polypeptide(L)'
;LGFIGFADAYEDLKPDMIVVLGDRYEIVSAVSTALFYKIPVAHLHGGEITEGAYDDCIRHAITKMSHLHFTSTEEYRRRVIQLGEHPDRVFNVGALGIENIKKVPLMSKKELEANLGGFKFDDKCLLVTYHPVTLENATAAEQIRNLLSALDELLDYKVIFTLPNSDT
;
A
#
# COMPACT_ATOMS: atom_id res chain seq x y z
N LEU A 1 -10.52 2.13 19.60
CA LEU A 1 -9.92 3.47 19.74
C LEU A 1 -10.01 4.28 18.45
N GLY A 2 -9.68 3.71 17.27
CA GLY A 2 -9.69 4.43 15.98
C GLY A 2 -11.04 5.10 15.67
N PHE A 3 -12.15 4.37 15.82
CA PHE A 3 -13.49 4.94 15.58
C PHE A 3 -13.81 6.16 16.46
N ILE A 4 -13.41 6.13 17.73
CA ILE A 4 -13.63 7.26 18.64
C ILE A 4 -12.80 8.45 18.19
N GLY A 5 -11.51 8.23 17.91
CA GLY A 5 -10.63 9.33 17.48
C GLY A 5 -11.06 9.96 16.15
N PHE A 6 -11.57 9.17 15.19
CA PHE A 6 -12.11 9.73 13.96
C PHE A 6 -13.44 10.44 14.17
N ALA A 7 -14.30 9.98 15.11
CA ALA A 7 -15.51 10.68 15.46
C ALA A 7 -15.21 12.08 16.01
N ASP A 8 -14.31 12.18 16.97
CA ASP A 8 -13.87 13.46 17.55
C ASP A 8 -13.26 14.37 16.45
N ALA A 9 -12.40 13.82 15.60
CA ALA A 9 -11.77 14.57 14.53
C ALA A 9 -12.80 15.10 13.49
N TYR A 10 -13.82 14.32 13.14
CA TYR A 10 -14.83 14.77 12.17
C TYR A 10 -15.80 15.77 12.76
N GLU A 11 -16.06 15.69 14.06
CA GLU A 11 -16.85 16.72 14.76
C GLU A 11 -16.14 18.08 14.77
N ASP A 12 -14.81 18.05 14.94
CA ASP A 12 -14.00 19.27 14.99
C ASP A 12 -13.71 19.83 13.59
N LEU A 13 -13.28 18.97 12.65
CA LEU A 13 -12.79 19.39 11.33
C LEU A 13 -13.91 19.63 10.32
N LYS A 14 -15.04 18.92 10.45
CA LYS A 14 -16.21 18.99 9.57
C LYS A 14 -15.83 18.94 8.08
N PRO A 15 -15.08 17.93 7.62
CA PRO A 15 -14.63 17.88 6.24
C PRO A 15 -15.81 17.65 5.29
N ASP A 16 -15.78 18.30 4.12
CA ASP A 16 -16.75 18.08 3.06
C ASP A 16 -16.56 16.74 2.34
N MET A 17 -15.34 16.19 2.39
CA MET A 17 -14.96 14.91 1.82
C MET A 17 -13.66 14.42 2.47
N ILE A 18 -13.51 13.10 2.58
CA ILE A 18 -12.22 12.49 2.90
C ILE A 18 -11.67 11.72 1.70
N VAL A 19 -10.34 11.71 1.59
CA VAL A 19 -9.61 10.93 0.59
C VAL A 19 -8.79 9.87 1.31
N VAL A 20 -8.93 8.62 0.90
CA VAL A 20 -8.22 7.48 1.51
C VAL A 20 -7.48 6.69 0.45
N LEU A 21 -6.33 6.12 0.83
CA LEU A 21 -5.46 5.37 -0.05
C LEU A 21 -5.29 3.93 0.47
N GLY A 22 -5.61 2.95 -0.38
CA GLY A 22 -5.29 1.55 -0.12
C GLY A 22 -6.24 0.87 0.86
N ASP A 23 -5.68 0.04 1.73
CA ASP A 23 -6.37 -1.05 2.42
C ASP A 23 -5.92 -1.28 3.86
N ARG A 24 -5.20 -0.35 4.43
CA ARG A 24 -4.76 -0.50 5.81
C ARG A 24 -5.95 -0.49 6.78
N TYR A 25 -5.86 -1.31 7.82
CA TYR A 25 -6.94 -1.51 8.79
C TYR A 25 -7.35 -0.21 9.51
N GLU A 26 -6.44 0.74 9.67
CA GLU A 26 -6.75 2.04 10.26
C GLU A 26 -7.76 2.83 9.40
N ILE A 27 -7.67 2.68 8.08
CA ILE A 27 -8.57 3.35 7.13
C ILE A 27 -10.02 2.89 7.29
N VAL A 28 -10.23 1.62 7.68
CA VAL A 28 -11.59 1.11 7.97
C VAL A 28 -12.27 1.95 9.04
N SER A 29 -11.53 2.32 10.08
CA SER A 29 -12.07 3.17 11.15
C SER A 29 -12.46 4.55 10.64
N ALA A 30 -11.62 5.15 9.81
CA ALA A 30 -11.89 6.45 9.19
C ALA A 30 -13.15 6.41 8.31
N VAL A 31 -13.19 5.46 7.37
CA VAL A 31 -14.26 5.36 6.37
C VAL A 31 -15.60 4.96 7.02
N SER A 32 -15.57 4.00 7.95
CA SER A 32 -16.80 3.60 8.66
C SER A 32 -17.36 4.76 9.49
N THR A 33 -16.52 5.54 10.14
CA THR A 33 -16.96 6.72 10.89
C THR A 33 -17.53 7.78 9.94
N ALA A 34 -16.85 8.05 8.82
CA ALA A 34 -17.33 9.01 7.80
C ALA A 34 -18.73 8.67 7.27
N LEU A 35 -19.05 7.36 7.13
CA LEU A 35 -20.35 6.90 6.69
C LEU A 35 -21.46 7.40 7.63
N PHE A 36 -21.27 7.31 8.94
CA PHE A 36 -22.26 7.79 9.93
C PHE A 36 -22.34 9.31 10.01
N TYR A 37 -21.23 9.99 9.77
CA TYR A 37 -21.19 11.46 9.67
C TYR A 37 -21.67 11.97 8.30
N LYS A 38 -22.02 11.08 7.37
CA LYS A 38 -22.45 11.40 5.99
C LYS A 38 -21.39 12.20 5.22
N ILE A 39 -20.13 11.95 5.50
CA ILE A 39 -19.00 12.56 4.81
C ILE A 39 -18.68 11.69 3.58
N PRO A 40 -18.71 12.23 2.36
CA PRO A 40 -18.30 11.50 1.17
C PRO A 40 -16.85 11.03 1.25
N VAL A 41 -16.61 9.84 0.68
CA VAL A 41 -15.27 9.21 0.67
C VAL A 41 -14.81 9.01 -0.76
N ALA A 42 -13.59 9.44 -1.07
CA ALA A 42 -12.87 9.12 -2.29
C ALA A 42 -11.80 8.07 -1.98
N HIS A 43 -11.89 6.89 -2.59
CA HIS A 43 -11.00 5.76 -2.38
C HIS A 43 -10.03 5.62 -3.54
N LEU A 44 -8.72 5.71 -3.25
CA LEU A 44 -7.64 5.49 -4.19
C LEU A 44 -7.12 4.05 -4.05
N HIS A 45 -6.75 3.43 -5.18
CA HIS A 45 -6.24 2.05 -5.25
C HIS A 45 -7.23 0.96 -4.81
N GLY A 46 -8.54 1.22 -4.97
CA GLY A 46 -9.56 0.18 -4.84
C GLY A 46 -9.48 -0.86 -5.95
N GLY A 47 -9.98 -2.07 -5.68
CA GLY A 47 -10.09 -3.15 -6.67
C GLY A 47 -8.81 -3.96 -6.90
N GLU A 48 -7.71 -3.65 -6.27
CA GLU A 48 -6.48 -4.44 -6.29
C GLU A 48 -6.68 -5.78 -5.54
N ILE A 49 -5.85 -6.77 -5.82
CA ILE A 49 -5.83 -8.08 -5.14
C ILE A 49 -4.46 -8.26 -4.50
N THR A 50 -4.46 -8.80 -3.29
CA THR A 50 -3.26 -9.24 -2.58
C THR A 50 -3.49 -10.66 -2.09
N GLU A 51 -3.09 -11.65 -2.89
CA GLU A 51 -3.26 -13.06 -2.53
C GLU A 51 -2.55 -13.39 -1.21
N GLY A 52 -3.22 -14.17 -0.35
CA GLY A 52 -2.66 -14.57 0.93
C GLY A 52 -2.68 -13.50 2.03
N ALA A 53 -3.36 -12.37 1.81
CA ALA A 53 -3.50 -11.30 2.79
C ALA A 53 -4.98 -11.01 3.12
N TYR A 54 -5.24 -10.51 4.33
CA TYR A 54 -6.58 -10.03 4.72
C TYR A 54 -6.92 -8.67 4.08
N ASP A 55 -5.95 -8.04 3.44
CA ASP A 55 -6.05 -6.72 2.82
C ASP A 55 -7.17 -6.63 1.78
N ASP A 56 -7.42 -7.72 1.04
CA ASP A 56 -8.52 -7.78 0.07
C ASP A 56 -9.88 -7.51 0.70
N CYS A 57 -10.16 -8.15 1.83
CA CYS A 57 -11.42 -7.96 2.55
C CYS A 57 -11.56 -6.51 3.02
N ILE A 58 -10.48 -5.94 3.55
CA ILE A 58 -10.42 -4.55 4.02
C ILE A 58 -10.63 -3.60 2.84
N ARG A 59 -9.87 -3.79 1.75
CA ARG A 59 -9.93 -2.96 0.54
C ARG A 59 -11.33 -2.93 -0.06
N HIS A 60 -11.95 -4.09 -0.17
CA HIS A 60 -13.30 -4.19 -0.72
C HIS A 60 -14.36 -3.60 0.22
N ALA A 61 -14.22 -3.74 1.53
CA ALA A 61 -15.08 -3.08 2.50
C ALA A 61 -14.97 -1.55 2.41
N ILE A 62 -13.76 -1.01 2.31
CA ILE A 62 -13.51 0.42 2.10
C ILE A 62 -14.15 0.88 0.78
N THR A 63 -13.95 0.13 -0.31
CA THR A 63 -14.58 0.42 -1.60
C THR A 63 -16.11 0.53 -1.45
N LYS A 64 -16.76 -0.42 -0.78
CA LYS A 64 -18.22 -0.42 -0.61
C LYS A 64 -18.76 0.72 0.26
N MET A 65 -17.95 1.30 1.11
CA MET A 65 -18.30 2.47 1.92
C MET A 65 -17.90 3.80 1.26
N SER A 66 -17.29 3.76 0.08
CA SER A 66 -16.80 4.95 -0.63
C SER A 66 -17.76 5.39 -1.74
N HIS A 67 -17.60 6.62 -2.20
CA HIS A 67 -18.50 7.26 -3.15
C HIS A 67 -17.82 7.55 -4.50
N LEU A 68 -16.52 7.79 -4.49
CA LEU A 68 -15.67 7.97 -5.68
C LEU A 68 -14.51 6.99 -5.62
N HIS A 69 -14.13 6.44 -6.76
CA HIS A 69 -13.12 5.39 -6.83
C HIS A 69 -12.07 5.74 -7.89
N PHE A 70 -10.80 5.77 -7.48
CA PHE A 70 -9.66 6.07 -8.34
C PHE A 70 -8.74 4.86 -8.37
N THR A 71 -8.84 4.07 -9.44
CA THR A 71 -8.12 2.80 -9.59
C THR A 71 -6.82 2.98 -10.36
N SER A 72 -5.87 2.07 -10.13
CA SER A 72 -4.56 2.12 -10.77
C SER A 72 -4.51 1.47 -12.14
N THR A 73 -5.47 0.59 -12.46
CA THR A 73 -5.57 -0.08 -13.77
C THR A 73 -7.02 -0.24 -14.22
N GLU A 74 -7.21 -0.54 -15.51
CA GLU A 74 -8.55 -0.84 -16.04
C GLU A 74 -9.12 -2.15 -15.49
N GLU A 75 -8.28 -3.13 -15.20
CA GLU A 75 -8.70 -4.38 -14.55
C GLU A 75 -9.32 -4.10 -13.18
N TYR A 76 -8.67 -3.29 -12.36
CA TYR A 76 -9.17 -2.93 -11.03
C TYR A 76 -10.42 -2.05 -11.11
N ARG A 77 -10.49 -1.18 -12.12
CA ARG A 77 -11.72 -0.44 -12.41
C ARG A 77 -12.91 -1.38 -12.65
N ARG A 78 -12.74 -2.38 -13.50
CA ARG A 78 -13.79 -3.39 -13.77
C ARG A 78 -14.19 -4.13 -12.51
N ARG A 79 -13.23 -4.50 -11.66
CA ARG A 79 -13.51 -5.19 -10.41
C ARG A 79 -14.31 -4.33 -9.43
N VAL A 80 -13.99 -3.04 -9.30
CA VAL A 80 -14.77 -2.09 -8.48
C VAL A 80 -16.21 -1.99 -9.00
N ILE A 81 -16.41 -1.93 -10.31
CA ILE A 81 -17.75 -1.96 -10.91
C ILE A 81 -18.47 -3.30 -10.63
N GLN A 82 -17.78 -4.44 -10.69
CA GLN A 82 -18.32 -5.75 -10.34
C GLN A 82 -18.74 -5.84 -8.86
N LEU A 83 -18.09 -5.11 -7.97
CA LEU A 83 -18.49 -4.97 -6.57
C LEU A 83 -19.79 -4.16 -6.40
N GLY A 84 -20.35 -3.63 -7.50
CA GLY A 84 -21.63 -2.92 -7.53
C GLY A 84 -21.49 -1.39 -7.49
N GLU A 85 -20.31 -0.84 -7.78
CA GLU A 85 -20.14 0.60 -7.88
C GLU A 85 -20.56 1.10 -9.27
N HIS A 86 -21.15 2.31 -9.31
CA HIS A 86 -21.61 2.87 -10.57
C HIS A 86 -20.44 3.28 -11.47
N PRO A 87 -20.41 2.90 -12.76
CA PRO A 87 -19.27 3.16 -13.65
C PRO A 87 -18.84 4.63 -13.74
N ASP A 88 -19.78 5.58 -13.63
CA ASP A 88 -19.49 7.02 -13.70
C ASP A 88 -18.76 7.55 -12.45
N ARG A 89 -18.63 6.73 -11.42
CA ARG A 89 -17.91 7.05 -10.18
C ARG A 89 -16.60 6.31 -10.04
N VAL A 90 -16.21 5.53 -11.05
CA VAL A 90 -14.99 4.72 -11.03
C VAL A 90 -14.06 5.16 -12.16
N PHE A 91 -12.92 5.72 -11.79
CA PHE A 91 -11.95 6.33 -12.71
C PHE A 91 -10.65 5.55 -12.68
N ASN A 92 -10.12 5.18 -13.85
CA ASN A 92 -8.76 4.67 -13.96
C ASN A 92 -7.81 5.85 -14.13
N VAL A 93 -7.01 6.13 -13.10
CA VAL A 93 -6.09 7.28 -13.06
C VAL A 93 -4.62 6.88 -13.04
N GLY A 94 -4.33 5.58 -13.01
CA GLY A 94 -2.98 5.07 -12.85
C GLY A 94 -2.53 5.01 -11.38
N ALA A 95 -1.36 4.44 -11.15
CA ALA A 95 -0.78 4.28 -9.82
C ALA A 95 0.05 5.49 -9.41
N LEU A 96 -0.19 6.01 -8.20
CA LEU A 96 0.54 7.16 -7.64
C LEU A 96 2.06 6.93 -7.58
N GLY A 97 2.48 5.70 -7.27
CA GLY A 97 3.90 5.35 -7.24
C GLY A 97 4.59 5.52 -8.60
N ILE A 98 3.91 5.16 -9.69
CA ILE A 98 4.42 5.34 -11.06
C ILE A 98 4.53 6.81 -11.43
N GLU A 99 3.57 7.64 -11.01
CA GLU A 99 3.63 9.07 -11.22
C GLU A 99 4.81 9.70 -10.47
N ASN A 100 5.03 9.30 -9.22
CA ASN A 100 6.17 9.75 -8.42
C ASN A 100 7.50 9.40 -9.08
N ILE A 101 7.69 8.15 -9.53
CA ILE A 101 8.92 7.72 -10.23
C ILE A 101 9.20 8.61 -11.46
N LYS A 102 8.15 9.05 -12.17
CA LYS A 102 8.30 9.90 -13.35
C LYS A 102 8.58 11.37 -13.03
N LYS A 103 8.11 11.87 -11.90
CA LYS A 103 8.18 13.30 -11.54
C LYS A 103 9.32 13.65 -10.60
N VAL A 104 9.73 12.72 -9.74
CA VAL A 104 10.79 12.97 -8.77
C VAL A 104 12.15 12.95 -9.49
N PRO A 105 12.99 14.00 -9.34
CA PRO A 105 14.35 13.96 -9.86
C PRO A 105 15.13 12.84 -9.14
N LEU A 106 15.57 11.86 -9.91
CA LEU A 106 16.33 10.75 -9.37
C LEU A 106 17.78 11.16 -9.11
N MET A 107 18.34 10.69 -8.01
CA MET A 107 19.76 10.85 -7.72
C MET A 107 20.61 10.13 -8.76
N SER A 108 21.75 10.69 -9.11
CA SER A 108 22.77 9.95 -9.85
C SER A 108 23.33 8.79 -8.98
N LYS A 109 23.93 7.80 -9.62
CA LYS A 109 24.59 6.70 -8.91
C LYS A 109 25.59 7.19 -7.86
N LYS A 110 26.39 8.22 -8.18
CA LYS A 110 27.39 8.78 -7.27
C LYS A 110 26.76 9.44 -6.04
N GLU A 111 25.67 10.18 -6.23
CA GLU A 111 24.94 10.83 -5.14
C GLU A 111 24.30 9.77 -4.24
N LEU A 112 23.69 8.74 -4.83
CA LEU A 112 23.10 7.64 -4.07
C LEU A 112 24.16 6.87 -3.26
N GLU A 113 25.32 6.54 -3.87
CA GLU A 113 26.45 5.91 -3.18
C GLU A 113 26.94 6.73 -2.00
N ALA A 114 27.04 8.06 -2.15
CA ALA A 114 27.44 8.94 -1.07
C ALA A 114 26.41 8.99 0.06
N ASN A 115 25.13 9.08 -0.26
CA ASN A 115 24.04 9.07 0.71
C ASN A 115 23.92 7.74 1.49
N LEU A 116 24.33 6.63 0.88
CA LEU A 116 24.38 5.31 1.51
C LEU A 116 25.72 5.02 2.24
N GLY A 117 26.37 6.06 2.75
CA GLY A 117 27.60 5.92 3.53
C GLY A 117 28.80 5.44 2.73
N GLY A 118 28.81 5.69 1.43
CA GLY A 118 29.87 5.28 0.53
C GLY A 118 29.73 3.85 -0.03
N PHE A 119 28.54 3.25 0.14
CA PHE A 119 28.23 1.96 -0.50
C PHE A 119 28.46 2.06 -2.01
N LYS A 120 29.12 1.05 -2.60
CA LYS A 120 29.41 1.01 -4.03
C LYS A 120 28.51 0.03 -4.75
N PHE A 121 27.71 0.54 -5.70
CA PHE A 121 26.96 -0.29 -6.62
C PHE A 121 27.88 -0.81 -7.72
N ASP A 122 27.98 -2.12 -7.81
CA ASP A 122 28.68 -2.85 -8.87
C ASP A 122 27.71 -3.85 -9.52
N ASP A 123 28.24 -4.69 -10.42
CA ASP A 123 27.43 -5.64 -11.18
C ASP A 123 26.89 -6.79 -10.31
N LYS A 124 27.35 -6.92 -9.07
CA LYS A 124 26.94 -7.95 -8.10
C LYS A 124 26.23 -7.30 -6.90
N CYS A 125 25.14 -6.61 -7.16
CA CYS A 125 24.34 -5.96 -6.13
C CYS A 125 22.88 -6.41 -6.21
N LEU A 126 22.31 -6.79 -5.07
CA LEU A 126 20.91 -7.19 -4.93
C LEU A 126 20.17 -6.18 -4.05
N LEU A 127 19.00 -5.81 -4.49
CA LEU A 127 18.00 -5.11 -3.66
C LEU A 127 16.95 -6.13 -3.24
N VAL A 128 16.81 -6.34 -1.95
CA VAL A 128 15.89 -7.32 -1.37
C VAL A 128 14.82 -6.60 -0.56
N THR A 129 13.57 -6.88 -0.88
CA THR A 129 12.40 -6.48 -0.10
C THR A 129 11.65 -7.75 0.27
N TYR A 130 11.38 -7.94 1.56
CA TYR A 130 10.63 -9.08 2.04
C TYR A 130 9.48 -8.61 2.93
N HIS A 131 8.30 -9.11 2.61
CA HIS A 131 7.09 -8.95 3.42
C HIS A 131 6.49 -10.33 3.71
N PRO A 132 6.23 -10.68 4.97
CA PRO A 132 5.62 -11.96 5.30
C PRO A 132 4.17 -12.04 4.78
N VAL A 133 3.71 -13.27 4.52
CA VAL A 133 2.31 -13.53 4.16
C VAL A 133 1.45 -13.47 5.43
N THR A 134 0.47 -12.56 5.48
CA THR A 134 -0.27 -12.25 6.72
C THR A 134 -1.28 -13.33 7.14
N LEU A 135 -1.76 -14.16 6.21
CA LEU A 135 -2.73 -15.24 6.49
C LEU A 135 -2.07 -16.57 6.87
N GLU A 136 -0.75 -16.70 6.77
CA GLU A 136 -0.04 -17.89 7.18
C GLU A 136 0.37 -17.84 8.65
N ASN A 137 0.14 -18.91 9.37
CA ASN A 137 0.49 -19.00 10.78
C ASN A 137 1.98 -19.35 10.98
N ALA A 138 2.73 -18.44 11.62
CA ALA A 138 4.07 -18.67 12.15
C ALA A 138 5.18 -19.02 11.11
N THR A 139 4.97 -18.79 9.82
CA THR A 139 5.95 -19.14 8.76
C THR A 139 6.95 -18.02 8.45
N ALA A 140 6.66 -16.78 8.84
CA ALA A 140 7.50 -15.61 8.52
C ALA A 140 8.98 -15.79 8.93
N ALA A 141 9.22 -16.31 10.14
CA ALA A 141 10.58 -16.56 10.65
C ALA A 141 11.31 -17.70 9.90
N GLU A 142 10.57 -18.68 9.37
CA GLU A 142 11.13 -19.74 8.55
C GLU A 142 11.43 -19.24 7.14
N GLN A 143 10.47 -18.54 6.54
CA GLN A 143 10.62 -17.95 5.21
C GLN A 143 11.81 -16.99 5.13
N ILE A 144 11.96 -16.08 6.11
CA ILE A 144 13.13 -15.16 6.13
C ILE A 144 14.44 -15.91 6.34
N ARG A 145 14.47 -16.97 7.18
CA ARG A 145 15.66 -17.81 7.35
C ARG A 145 16.06 -18.49 6.06
N ASN A 146 15.10 -19.04 5.32
CA ASN A 146 15.36 -19.67 4.02
C ASN A 146 15.90 -18.67 3.01
N LEU A 147 15.31 -17.45 2.96
CA LEU A 147 15.81 -16.37 2.13
C LEU A 147 17.26 -16.00 2.51
N LEU A 148 17.54 -15.79 3.79
CA LEU A 148 18.89 -15.46 4.26
C LEU A 148 19.88 -16.57 3.96
N SER A 149 19.51 -17.84 4.15
CA SER A 149 20.37 -18.98 3.82
C SER A 149 20.72 -19.03 2.32
N ALA A 150 19.76 -18.72 1.45
CA ALA A 150 20.02 -18.66 0.02
C ALA A 150 20.91 -17.47 -0.36
N LEU A 151 20.78 -16.34 0.31
CA LEU A 151 21.62 -15.16 0.10
C LEU A 151 23.06 -15.38 0.62
N ASP A 152 23.22 -16.14 1.71
CA ASP A 152 24.53 -16.49 2.28
C ASP A 152 25.39 -17.32 1.31
N GLU A 153 24.79 -18.01 0.35
CA GLU A 153 25.52 -18.71 -0.71
C GLU A 153 26.09 -17.77 -1.78
N LEU A 154 25.62 -16.52 -1.82
CA LEU A 154 26.01 -15.50 -2.81
C LEU A 154 27.15 -14.62 -2.27
N LEU A 155 28.29 -15.22 -1.91
CA LEU A 155 29.41 -14.58 -1.20
C LEU A 155 29.96 -13.31 -1.87
N ASP A 156 29.87 -13.24 -3.19
CA ASP A 156 30.37 -12.10 -3.97
C ASP A 156 29.36 -10.96 -4.15
N TYR A 157 28.11 -11.15 -3.67
CA TYR A 157 27.06 -10.16 -3.86
C TYR A 157 26.95 -9.21 -2.66
N LYS A 158 26.75 -7.95 -2.95
CA LYS A 158 26.33 -6.95 -1.97
C LYS A 158 24.82 -6.95 -1.90
N VAL A 159 24.28 -6.98 -0.71
CA VAL A 159 22.82 -7.02 -0.50
C VAL A 159 22.38 -5.78 0.25
N ILE A 160 21.37 -5.11 -0.31
CA ILE A 160 20.65 -4.02 0.35
C ILE A 160 19.27 -4.54 0.70
N PHE A 161 18.93 -4.52 1.99
CA PHE A 161 17.57 -4.80 2.45
C PHE A 161 16.80 -3.51 2.66
N THR A 162 15.59 -3.44 2.10
CA THR A 162 14.64 -2.42 2.53
C THR A 162 14.08 -2.81 3.90
N LEU A 163 13.78 -1.82 4.72
CA LEU A 163 13.06 -2.09 5.97
C LEU A 163 11.65 -2.59 5.65
N PRO A 164 11.12 -3.53 6.45
CA PRO A 164 9.74 -3.97 6.32
C PRO A 164 8.79 -2.82 6.70
N ASN A 165 7.55 -2.94 6.26
CA ASN A 165 6.48 -2.10 6.79
C ASN A 165 6.21 -2.45 8.27
N SER A 166 5.34 -1.66 8.91
CA SER A 166 5.03 -1.82 10.35
C SER A 166 4.02 -2.94 10.66
N ASP A 167 3.69 -3.78 9.69
CA ASP A 167 2.79 -4.91 9.88
C ASP A 167 3.52 -6.00 10.71
N THR A 168 2.86 -6.47 11.75
CA THR A 168 3.39 -7.47 12.71
C THR A 168 3.02 -8.88 12.28
#